data_47f1b6b7a4eafd4e12a9d6084a7927b2
#
_entry.id   47f1b6b7a4eafd4e12a9d6084a7927b2
#
_cell.length_a   1.000
_cell.length_b   1.000
_cell.length_c   1.000
_cell.angle_alpha   90.00
_cell.angle_beta   90.00
_cell.angle_gamma   90.00
#
_symmetry.space_group_name_H-M   'P 1'
#
loop_
_entity.id
_entity.type
_entity.pdbx_description
1 polymer ?
#
loop_
_entity_poly.entity_id
_entity_poly.type
_entity_poly.pdbx_seq_one_letter_code
_entity_poly.pdbx_strand_id
1 'polypeptide(L)'
;QRRNWVPAFHKLSDFMQNADSIGGRGNGRLRLSNYVKYGIFEEGDIRNSNFNIRRTIYCNKQPKADKATIGINANGYWENDESKVVKKITIGLGDKVYCHEADTLNVMYPHTTKWGAYDPTDDFGYAMVKDIPLMRFAEAYLLRAEARFRQGNSQGAADDINVLRDRAFKDYRQIAPGAGKVSASDISIDFILDERIRELVGEENRRFTLMRTGQLANRVNMMVTKWAEKSENKRISGFDANKHILLPIPLTEIQLNKDAKLEQNPGYEVDDK
;
A
#
# COMPACT_ATOMS: atom_id res chain seq x y z
N GLN A 1 2.52 3.72 13.86
CA GLN A 1 1.77 3.26 12.67
C GLN A 1 2.66 2.87 11.50
N ARG A 2 3.80 3.55 11.25
CA ARG A 2 4.68 3.35 10.09
C ARG A 2 5.29 1.95 10.04
N ARG A 3 5.73 1.42 11.18
CA ARG A 3 6.27 0.06 11.31
C ARG A 3 5.28 -1.03 10.87
N ASN A 4 4.00 -0.70 10.81
CA ASN A 4 2.98 -1.63 10.34
C ASN A 4 3.09 -1.92 8.84
N TRP A 5 3.69 -1.02 8.03
CA TRP A 5 3.91 -1.21 6.60
C TRP A 5 5.13 -2.07 6.27
N VAL A 6 6.08 -2.17 7.20
CA VAL A 6 7.31 -2.95 7.01
C VAL A 6 7.08 -4.37 7.52
N PRO A 7 7.44 -5.41 6.76
CA PRO A 7 7.40 -6.79 7.21
C PRO A 7 8.22 -7.02 8.47
N ALA A 8 7.85 -8.03 9.24
CA ALA A 8 8.53 -8.35 10.49
C ALA A 8 9.82 -9.16 10.23
N PHE A 9 10.75 -8.63 9.43
CA PHE A 9 11.99 -9.29 9.03
C PHE A 9 12.84 -9.79 10.20
N HIS A 10 12.76 -9.14 11.37
CA HIS A 10 13.46 -9.61 12.58
C HIS A 10 13.06 -11.02 13.02
N LYS A 11 11.92 -11.55 12.57
CA LYS A 11 11.51 -12.94 12.80
C LYS A 11 12.25 -13.94 11.90
N LEU A 12 12.92 -13.45 10.88
CA LEU A 12 13.78 -14.23 9.98
C LEU A 12 15.26 -14.12 10.42
N SER A 13 15.49 -14.17 11.74
CA SER A 13 16.79 -13.87 12.36
C SER A 13 17.93 -14.78 11.93
N ASP A 14 17.64 -15.89 11.25
CA ASP A 14 18.66 -16.77 10.71
C ASP A 14 19.46 -16.11 9.57
N PHE A 15 18.82 -15.32 8.72
CA PHE A 15 19.43 -14.64 7.56
C PHE A 15 19.11 -13.16 7.43
N MET A 16 18.33 -12.59 8.36
CA MET A 16 17.96 -11.18 8.37
C MET A 16 18.31 -10.54 9.71
N GLN A 17 18.75 -9.29 9.66
CA GLN A 17 18.91 -8.42 10.83
C GLN A 17 18.34 -7.04 10.56
N ASN A 18 18.02 -6.28 11.60
CA ASN A 18 17.52 -4.91 11.45
C ASN A 18 18.56 -4.06 10.74
N ALA A 19 18.15 -3.35 9.70
CA ALA A 19 19.00 -2.44 8.94
C ALA A 19 18.14 -1.49 8.11
N ASP A 20 18.69 -0.34 7.74
CA ASP A 20 18.06 0.62 6.83
C ASP A 20 17.71 0.00 5.47
N SER A 21 18.59 -0.88 4.98
CA SER A 21 18.39 -1.59 3.70
C SER A 21 17.09 -2.38 3.60
N ILE A 22 16.50 -2.77 4.74
CA ILE A 22 15.23 -3.48 4.82
C ILE A 22 14.11 -2.66 5.46
N GLY A 23 14.37 -1.41 5.84
CA GLY A 23 13.40 -0.50 6.44
C GLY A 23 13.23 -0.66 7.96
N GLY A 24 14.24 -1.19 8.65
CA GLY A 24 14.25 -1.36 10.09
C GLY A 24 13.36 -2.51 10.59
N ARG A 25 12.94 -2.43 11.85
CA ARG A 25 12.11 -3.46 12.50
C ARG A 25 10.61 -3.22 12.25
N GLY A 26 10.03 -3.98 11.34
CA GLY A 26 8.61 -3.92 11.01
C GLY A 26 7.70 -4.75 11.92
N ASN A 27 6.40 -4.44 11.92
CA ASN A 27 5.35 -5.21 12.57
C ASN A 27 4.52 -6.04 11.59
N GLY A 28 4.56 -5.74 10.30
CA GLY A 28 3.90 -6.51 9.25
C GLY A 28 2.37 -6.54 9.35
N ARG A 29 1.71 -5.45 9.73
CA ARG A 29 0.26 -5.41 9.94
C ARG A 29 -0.52 -4.79 8.79
N LEU A 30 0.12 -3.98 7.95
CA LEU A 30 -0.51 -3.33 6.79
C LEU A 30 0.12 -3.88 5.51
N ARG A 31 -0.73 -4.21 4.54
CA ARG A 31 -0.31 -4.75 3.25
C ARG A 31 -0.89 -3.92 2.11
N LEU A 32 -0.18 -3.90 1.01
CA LEU A 32 -0.70 -3.41 -0.26
C LEU A 32 -1.70 -4.43 -0.80
N SER A 33 -2.82 -3.95 -1.35
CA SER A 33 -3.76 -4.81 -2.08
C SER A 33 -3.14 -5.36 -3.37
N ASN A 34 -3.68 -6.46 -3.90
CA ASN A 34 -3.23 -7.02 -5.16
C ASN A 34 -3.38 -6.04 -6.32
N TYR A 35 -4.39 -5.17 -6.29
CA TYR A 35 -4.54 -4.08 -7.25
C TYR A 35 -3.31 -3.16 -7.26
N VAL A 36 -2.82 -2.75 -6.10
CA VAL A 36 -1.63 -1.90 -6.00
C VAL A 36 -0.35 -2.67 -6.36
N LYS A 37 -0.28 -3.94 -5.98
CA LYS A 37 0.92 -4.75 -6.25
C LYS A 37 1.10 -5.07 -7.75
N TYR A 38 -0.01 -5.38 -8.45
CA TYR A 38 0.04 -6.04 -9.77
C TYR A 38 -0.83 -5.41 -10.85
N GLY A 39 -1.75 -4.50 -10.52
CA GLY A 39 -2.76 -4.02 -11.46
C GLY A 39 -2.69 -2.56 -11.86
N ILE A 40 -2.09 -1.70 -11.03
CA ILE A 40 -2.26 -0.26 -11.21
C ILE A 40 -1.15 0.41 -12.00
N PHE A 41 0.07 -0.14 -11.97
CA PHE A 41 1.24 0.47 -12.58
C PHE A 41 1.44 0.01 -14.01
N GLU A 42 1.81 0.94 -14.85
CA GLU A 42 2.23 0.71 -16.22
C GLU A 42 3.71 0.34 -16.28
N GLU A 43 4.12 -0.31 -17.36
CA GLU A 43 5.53 -0.60 -17.60
C GLU A 43 6.35 0.70 -17.67
N GLY A 44 7.51 0.69 -17.03
CA GLY A 44 8.40 1.85 -16.98
C GLY A 44 8.08 2.88 -15.89
N ASP A 45 6.98 2.71 -15.14
CA ASP A 45 6.69 3.57 -13.99
C ASP A 45 7.65 3.27 -12.83
N ILE A 46 8.60 4.17 -12.57
CA ILE A 46 9.63 3.99 -11.52
C ILE A 46 9.01 3.83 -10.12
N ARG A 47 7.79 4.30 -9.91
CA ARG A 47 7.08 4.14 -8.63
C ARG A 47 6.74 2.67 -8.32
N ASN A 48 6.75 1.81 -9.36
CA ASN A 48 6.60 0.36 -9.25
C ASN A 48 7.95 -0.39 -9.09
N SER A 49 9.06 0.32 -9.07
CA SER A 49 10.37 -0.30 -8.91
C SER A 49 10.51 -0.98 -7.55
N ASN A 50 11.45 -1.94 -7.43
CA ASN A 50 11.77 -2.59 -6.15
C ASN A 50 12.27 -1.60 -5.07
N PHE A 51 12.72 -0.41 -5.49
CA PHE A 51 13.07 0.68 -4.58
C PHE A 51 11.85 1.26 -3.87
N ASN A 52 10.69 1.35 -4.55
CA ASN A 52 9.46 1.94 -4.01
C ASN A 52 8.46 0.90 -3.49
N ILE A 53 8.28 -0.19 -4.24
CA ILE A 53 7.49 -1.37 -3.83
C ILE A 53 8.42 -2.56 -3.82
N ARG A 54 8.91 -2.89 -2.64
CA ARG A 54 9.90 -3.95 -2.48
C ARG A 54 9.24 -5.31 -2.59
N ARG A 55 9.64 -6.06 -3.61
CA ARG A 55 9.22 -7.45 -3.86
C ARG A 55 10.35 -8.43 -3.61
N THR A 56 11.57 -7.93 -3.55
CA THR A 56 12.76 -8.73 -3.27
C THR A 56 13.57 -8.09 -2.16
N ILE A 57 14.18 -8.94 -1.36
CA ILE A 57 15.15 -8.55 -0.33
C ILE A 57 16.46 -9.26 -0.57
N TYR A 58 17.51 -8.74 0.02
CA TYR A 58 18.80 -9.38 0.06
C TYR A 58 19.12 -9.82 1.48
N CYS A 59 19.60 -11.04 1.65
CA CYS A 59 20.04 -11.55 2.93
C CYS A 59 21.14 -10.63 3.47
N ASN A 60 20.90 -10.00 4.60
CA ASN A 60 21.81 -9.02 5.19
C ASN A 60 22.52 -9.54 6.45
N LYS A 61 22.43 -10.85 6.67
CA LYS A 61 23.12 -11.57 7.73
C LYS A 61 23.57 -12.93 7.18
N GLN A 62 24.80 -13.33 7.49
CA GLN A 62 25.29 -14.66 7.14
C GLN A 62 24.56 -15.71 8.01
N PRO A 63 23.80 -16.64 7.41
CA PRO A 63 23.17 -17.70 8.17
C PRO A 63 24.20 -18.72 8.67
N LYS A 64 23.89 -19.39 9.76
CA LYS A 64 24.63 -20.59 10.18
C LYS A 64 24.36 -21.72 9.18
N ALA A 65 25.29 -22.66 9.05
CA ALA A 65 25.21 -23.73 8.06
C ALA A 65 23.91 -24.55 8.15
N ASP A 66 23.47 -24.86 9.37
CA ASP A 66 22.23 -25.59 9.66
C ASP A 66 20.93 -24.79 9.40
N LYS A 67 21.05 -23.47 9.20
CA LYS A 67 19.94 -22.50 8.99
C LYS A 67 20.00 -21.81 7.63
N ALA A 68 20.92 -22.21 6.76
CA ALA A 68 21.14 -21.59 5.48
C ALA A 68 20.15 -22.05 4.39
N THR A 69 19.23 -22.95 4.69
CA THR A 69 18.31 -23.52 3.69
C THR A 69 16.91 -22.93 3.86
N ILE A 70 16.33 -22.42 2.77
CA ILE A 70 14.97 -21.90 2.71
C ILE A 70 14.13 -22.64 1.67
N GLY A 71 12.80 -22.71 1.91
CA GLY A 71 11.84 -23.23 0.96
C GLY A 71 11.46 -22.22 -0.13
N ILE A 72 11.28 -22.70 -1.35
CA ILE A 72 10.81 -21.91 -2.50
C ILE A 72 9.62 -22.64 -3.12
N ASN A 73 8.54 -21.92 -3.40
CA ASN A 73 7.35 -22.46 -4.04
C ASN A 73 7.46 -22.52 -5.58
N ALA A 74 6.44 -23.05 -6.23
CA ALA A 74 6.39 -23.20 -7.69
C ALA A 74 6.56 -21.88 -8.47
N ASN A 75 6.23 -20.73 -7.86
CA ASN A 75 6.36 -19.39 -8.46
C ASN A 75 7.71 -18.73 -8.18
N GLY A 76 8.63 -19.43 -7.50
CA GLY A 76 9.96 -18.91 -7.17
C GLY A 76 10.00 -17.98 -5.94
N TYR A 77 8.92 -17.89 -5.17
CA TYR A 77 8.87 -17.09 -3.95
C TYR A 77 9.29 -17.88 -2.72
N TRP A 78 9.81 -17.19 -1.72
CA TRP A 78 10.02 -17.76 -0.40
C TRP A 78 8.72 -18.38 0.15
N GLU A 79 8.83 -19.56 0.73
CA GLU A 79 7.69 -20.32 1.24
C GLU A 79 8.04 -20.99 2.57
N ASN A 80 7.15 -20.85 3.53
CA ASN A 80 7.28 -21.45 4.85
C ASN A 80 6.34 -22.63 5.10
N ASP A 81 5.38 -22.84 4.21
CA ASP A 81 4.50 -24.01 4.23
C ASP A 81 5.17 -25.15 3.47
N GLU A 82 5.70 -26.13 4.20
CA GLU A 82 6.42 -27.27 3.62
C GLU A 82 5.61 -28.03 2.56
N SER A 83 4.27 -28.01 2.65
CA SER A 83 3.40 -28.65 1.65
C SER A 83 3.41 -27.96 0.29
N LYS A 84 3.86 -26.70 0.24
CA LYS A 84 3.93 -25.86 -0.98
C LYS A 84 5.37 -25.67 -1.47
N VAL A 85 6.35 -26.10 -0.68
CA VAL A 85 7.76 -26.02 -1.06
C VAL A 85 8.04 -27.04 -2.16
N VAL A 86 8.45 -26.55 -3.33
CA VAL A 86 8.85 -27.40 -4.47
C VAL A 86 10.37 -27.53 -4.58
N LYS A 87 11.11 -26.61 -3.96
CA LYS A 87 12.57 -26.58 -3.98
C LYS A 87 13.11 -26.01 -2.69
N LYS A 88 14.19 -26.58 -2.19
CA LYS A 88 15.02 -25.99 -1.13
C LYS A 88 16.29 -25.42 -1.72
N ILE A 89 16.66 -24.21 -1.33
CA ILE A 89 17.88 -23.54 -1.76
C ILE A 89 18.72 -23.14 -0.55
N THR A 90 20.02 -23.21 -0.70
CA THR A 90 20.94 -22.65 0.30
C THR A 90 21.14 -21.17 -0.01
N ILE A 91 21.10 -20.33 1.02
CA ILE A 91 21.28 -18.89 0.93
C ILE A 91 22.45 -18.45 1.80
N GLY A 92 23.10 -17.37 1.38
CA GLY A 92 24.19 -16.71 2.09
C GLY A 92 23.99 -15.20 2.17
N LEU A 93 24.94 -14.53 2.75
CA LEU A 93 24.97 -13.07 2.80
C LEU A 93 24.96 -12.48 1.38
N GLY A 94 24.04 -11.57 1.12
CA GLY A 94 23.91 -10.91 -0.19
C GLY A 94 22.98 -11.64 -1.18
N ASP A 95 22.54 -12.85 -0.88
CA ASP A 95 21.64 -13.58 -1.77
C ASP A 95 20.25 -12.97 -1.81
N LYS A 96 19.67 -13.02 -3.01
CA LYS A 96 18.37 -12.44 -3.32
C LYS A 96 17.23 -13.41 -2.99
N VAL A 97 16.24 -12.93 -2.25
CA VAL A 97 15.03 -13.69 -1.92
C VAL A 97 13.80 -12.91 -2.39
N TYR A 98 12.89 -13.59 -3.07
CA TYR A 98 11.62 -12.98 -3.52
C TYR A 98 10.56 -13.11 -2.43
N CYS A 99 9.91 -11.97 -2.13
CA CYS A 99 8.82 -11.93 -1.18
C CYS A 99 7.62 -12.75 -1.67
N HIS A 100 7.02 -13.50 -0.76
CA HIS A 100 5.81 -14.27 -1.05
C HIS A 100 4.60 -13.36 -1.17
N GLU A 101 3.79 -13.53 -2.21
CA GLU A 101 2.61 -12.68 -2.46
C GLU A 101 1.52 -12.85 -1.40
N ALA A 102 1.31 -14.08 -0.96
CA ALA A 102 0.29 -14.46 0.02
C ALA A 102 0.87 -14.76 1.41
N ASP A 103 1.99 -14.11 1.78
CA ASP A 103 2.60 -14.32 3.10
C ASP A 103 1.62 -14.05 4.24
N THR A 104 1.21 -15.08 4.91
CA THR A 104 0.31 -15.02 6.07
C THR A 104 1.04 -14.72 7.37
N LEU A 105 2.36 -14.89 7.41
CA LEU A 105 3.19 -14.77 8.61
C LEU A 105 3.63 -13.35 8.93
N ASN A 106 3.31 -12.37 8.07
CA ASN A 106 3.72 -10.98 8.22
C ASN A 106 5.24 -10.73 8.18
N VAL A 107 6.01 -11.68 7.68
CA VAL A 107 7.48 -11.64 7.73
C VAL A 107 8.14 -11.33 6.39
N MET A 108 7.52 -11.70 5.26
CA MET A 108 8.11 -11.52 3.93
C MET A 108 7.04 -11.37 2.84
N TYR A 109 6.58 -10.16 2.60
CA TYR A 109 5.59 -9.83 1.58
C TYR A 109 5.94 -8.52 0.85
N PRO A 110 5.42 -8.29 -0.38
CA PRO A 110 5.62 -7.03 -1.08
C PRO A 110 5.07 -5.83 -0.28
N HIS A 111 5.90 -4.80 -0.11
CA HIS A 111 5.56 -3.66 0.74
C HIS A 111 6.12 -2.35 0.19
N THR A 112 5.51 -1.23 0.60
CA THR A 112 6.06 0.10 0.30
C THR A 112 7.26 0.40 1.19
N THR A 113 8.30 0.98 0.59
CA THR A 113 9.51 1.39 1.31
C THR A 113 9.41 2.78 1.91
N LYS A 114 8.33 3.51 1.65
CA LYS A 114 8.16 4.91 2.07
C LYS A 114 8.29 5.13 3.57
N TRP A 115 8.00 4.10 4.36
CA TRP A 115 7.96 4.18 5.82
C TRP A 115 9.08 3.42 6.52
N GLY A 116 9.94 2.78 5.77
CA GLY A 116 11.12 2.12 6.32
C GLY A 116 12.17 3.16 6.70
N ALA A 117 12.48 3.25 7.97
CA ALA A 117 13.64 3.95 8.47
C ALA A 117 14.15 3.22 9.71
N TYR A 118 15.46 3.17 9.85
CA TYR A 118 16.16 2.51 10.94
C TYR A 118 16.96 3.55 11.71
N ASP A 119 16.82 3.57 13.03
CA ASP A 119 17.69 4.34 13.89
C ASP A 119 18.81 3.42 14.39
N PRO A 120 20.06 3.64 13.97
CA PRO A 120 21.18 2.81 14.38
C PRO A 120 21.52 2.96 15.87
N THR A 121 20.98 3.97 16.56
CA THR A 121 21.15 4.18 17.99
C THR A 121 20.11 3.46 18.84
N ASP A 122 19.07 2.91 18.21
CA ASP A 122 18.05 2.07 18.85
C ASP A 122 18.29 0.59 18.55
N ASP A 123 18.95 -0.12 19.43
CA ASP A 123 19.28 -1.55 19.31
C ASP A 123 18.07 -2.44 19.04
N PHE A 124 16.89 -2.05 19.52
CA PHE A 124 15.64 -2.76 19.23
C PHE A 124 15.00 -2.36 17.92
N GLY A 125 15.42 -1.25 17.30
CA GLY A 125 14.85 -0.73 16.07
C GLY A 125 13.38 -0.30 16.23
N TYR A 126 12.99 0.18 17.40
CA TYR A 126 11.62 0.67 17.66
C TYR A 126 11.41 2.11 17.22
N ALA A 127 12.43 2.93 17.31
CA ALA A 127 12.37 4.32 16.88
C ALA A 127 12.24 4.42 15.36
N MET A 128 11.44 5.37 14.92
CA MET A 128 11.31 5.74 13.52
C MET A 128 11.62 7.21 13.39
N VAL A 129 12.77 7.49 12.82
CA VAL A 129 13.33 8.84 12.68
C VAL A 129 12.85 9.59 11.45
N LYS A 130 12.15 8.91 10.55
CA LYS A 130 11.66 9.54 9.31
C LYS A 130 10.50 10.51 9.59
N ASP A 131 10.58 11.69 9.02
CA ASP A 131 9.52 12.68 9.06
C ASP A 131 8.20 12.16 8.48
N ILE A 132 7.09 12.68 9.00
CA ILE A 132 5.75 12.39 8.47
C ILE A 132 5.38 13.52 7.51
N PRO A 133 5.34 13.28 6.19
CA PRO A 133 4.78 14.26 5.29
C PRO A 133 3.27 14.39 5.58
N LEU A 134 2.83 15.56 5.97
CA LEU A 134 1.40 15.86 6.12
C LEU A 134 0.78 16.06 4.74
N MET A 135 1.48 16.75 3.86
CA MET A 135 1.10 16.99 2.47
C MET A 135 2.37 17.17 1.63
N ARG A 136 2.34 16.66 0.39
CA ARG A 136 3.40 16.87 -0.60
C ARG A 136 2.87 17.65 -1.79
N PHE A 137 3.74 18.35 -2.50
CA PHE A 137 3.35 19.13 -3.68
C PHE A 137 2.66 18.28 -4.77
N ALA A 138 3.01 16.98 -4.85
CA ALA A 138 2.32 16.04 -5.71
C ALA A 138 0.81 15.93 -5.40
N GLU A 139 0.42 16.00 -4.13
CA GLU A 139 -0.99 16.01 -3.74
C GLU A 139 -1.71 17.27 -4.21
N ALA A 140 -1.05 18.43 -4.18
CA ALA A 140 -1.63 19.67 -4.71
C ALA A 140 -1.92 19.57 -6.21
N TYR A 141 -1.03 18.96 -7.02
CA TYR A 141 -1.32 18.67 -8.42
C TYR A 141 -2.52 17.76 -8.59
N LEU A 142 -2.62 16.69 -7.81
CA LEU A 142 -3.74 15.73 -7.90
C LEU A 142 -5.07 16.33 -7.46
N LEU A 143 -5.08 17.19 -6.44
CA LEU A 143 -6.28 17.94 -6.04
C LEU A 143 -6.70 18.95 -7.10
N ARG A 144 -5.73 19.64 -7.72
CA ARG A 144 -6.01 20.58 -8.81
C ARG A 144 -6.50 19.86 -10.07
N ALA A 145 -5.93 18.71 -10.38
CA ALA A 145 -6.40 17.86 -11.49
C ALA A 145 -7.88 17.45 -11.27
N GLU A 146 -8.23 17.02 -10.06
CA GLU A 146 -9.62 16.69 -9.72
C GLU A 146 -10.54 17.91 -9.85
N ALA A 147 -10.13 19.07 -9.33
CA ALA A 147 -10.92 20.29 -9.43
C ALA A 147 -11.14 20.72 -10.88
N ARG A 148 -10.09 20.69 -11.71
CA ARG A 148 -10.16 20.99 -13.15
C ARG A 148 -11.07 20.03 -13.89
N PHE A 149 -10.95 18.73 -13.63
CA PHE A 149 -11.83 17.72 -14.21
C PHE A 149 -13.30 17.97 -13.87
N ARG A 150 -13.60 18.25 -12.60
CA ARG A 150 -14.97 18.57 -12.13
C ARG A 150 -15.55 19.85 -12.76
N GLN A 151 -14.69 20.77 -13.19
CA GLN A 151 -15.06 21.99 -13.91
C GLN A 151 -15.15 21.79 -15.43
N GLY A 152 -15.03 20.56 -15.94
CA GLY A 152 -15.03 20.24 -17.37
C GLY A 152 -13.70 20.50 -18.08
N ASN A 153 -12.65 20.92 -17.37
CA ASN A 153 -11.33 21.16 -17.95
C ASN A 153 -10.46 19.89 -17.87
N SER A 154 -10.79 18.88 -18.65
CA SER A 154 -10.05 17.61 -18.70
C SER A 154 -8.62 17.78 -19.22
N GLN A 155 -8.37 18.73 -20.15
CA GLN A 155 -7.02 19.00 -20.62
C GLN A 155 -6.13 19.54 -19.50
N GLY A 156 -6.59 20.52 -18.75
CA GLY A 156 -5.83 21.03 -17.59
C GLY A 156 -5.61 19.99 -16.50
N ALA A 157 -6.55 19.03 -16.35
CA ALA A 157 -6.36 17.90 -15.42
C ALA A 157 -5.28 16.93 -15.95
N ALA A 158 -5.26 16.64 -17.26
CA ALA A 158 -4.21 15.83 -17.89
C ALA A 158 -2.83 16.48 -17.75
N ASP A 159 -2.75 17.80 -17.92
CA ASP A 159 -1.49 18.55 -17.78
C ASP A 159 -0.92 18.41 -16.35
N ASP A 160 -1.76 18.54 -15.32
CA ASP A 160 -1.34 18.37 -13.94
C ASP A 160 -0.85 16.95 -13.63
N ILE A 161 -1.54 15.94 -14.15
CA ILE A 161 -1.14 14.54 -13.99
C ILE A 161 0.17 14.27 -14.73
N ASN A 162 0.32 14.82 -15.93
CA ASN A 162 1.55 14.66 -16.72
C ASN A 162 2.78 15.22 -16.01
N VAL A 163 2.67 16.25 -15.17
CA VAL A 163 3.80 16.72 -14.35
C VAL A 163 4.35 15.58 -13.46
N LEU A 164 3.48 14.81 -12.84
CA LEU A 164 3.89 13.69 -11.98
C LEU A 164 4.40 12.51 -12.81
N ARG A 165 3.75 12.22 -13.93
CA ARG A 165 4.11 11.12 -14.83
C ARG A 165 5.39 11.41 -15.61
N ASP A 166 5.70 12.67 -15.88
CA ASP A 166 6.98 13.08 -16.49
C ASP A 166 8.17 12.71 -15.60
N ARG A 167 8.03 12.88 -14.29
CA ARG A 167 9.02 12.41 -13.34
C ARG A 167 9.04 10.87 -13.26
N ALA A 168 7.88 10.24 -13.23
CA ALA A 168 7.75 8.80 -13.01
C ALA A 168 8.27 7.97 -14.20
N PHE A 169 8.20 8.48 -15.42
CA PHE A 169 8.60 7.79 -16.65
C PHE A 169 9.86 8.38 -17.28
N LYS A 170 10.55 9.30 -16.61
CA LYS A 170 11.69 10.05 -17.16
C LYS A 170 12.72 9.16 -17.85
N ASP A 171 13.18 8.13 -17.15
CA ASP A 171 14.23 7.26 -17.67
C ASP A 171 13.71 6.29 -18.72
N TYR A 172 12.50 5.77 -18.55
CA TYR A 172 11.88 4.84 -19.48
C TYR A 172 11.57 5.47 -20.84
N ARG A 173 11.27 6.77 -20.88
CA ARG A 173 11.04 7.51 -22.12
C ARG A 173 12.26 7.64 -23.01
N GLN A 174 13.44 7.35 -22.53
CA GLN A 174 14.63 7.28 -23.37
C GLN A 174 14.59 6.12 -24.37
N ILE A 175 13.88 5.04 -23.99
CA ILE A 175 13.69 3.84 -24.84
C ILE A 175 12.28 3.71 -25.38
N ALA A 176 11.29 4.33 -24.76
CA ALA A 176 9.88 4.34 -25.17
C ALA A 176 9.31 5.78 -25.13
N PRO A 177 9.59 6.61 -26.15
CA PRO A 177 9.12 7.99 -26.21
C PRO A 177 7.59 8.07 -26.04
N GLY A 178 7.12 8.98 -25.17
CA GLY A 178 5.70 9.16 -24.88
C GLY A 178 5.12 8.21 -23.84
N ALA A 179 5.87 7.22 -23.35
CA ALA A 179 5.39 6.32 -22.31
C ALA A 179 4.84 7.09 -21.10
N GLY A 180 3.72 6.62 -20.58
CA GLY A 180 3.03 7.22 -19.44
C GLY A 180 2.38 8.58 -19.69
N LYS A 181 2.39 9.15 -20.90
CA LYS A 181 1.63 10.37 -21.22
C LYS A 181 0.14 10.08 -21.26
N VAL A 182 -0.63 11.03 -20.73
CA VAL A 182 -2.10 10.99 -20.76
C VAL A 182 -2.65 12.23 -21.44
N SER A 183 -3.79 12.07 -22.09
CA SER A 183 -4.56 13.12 -22.80
C SER A 183 -5.86 13.43 -22.04
N ALA A 184 -6.58 14.44 -22.48
CA ALA A 184 -7.88 14.80 -21.92
C ALA A 184 -8.90 13.65 -21.96
N SER A 185 -8.84 12.78 -22.99
CA SER A 185 -9.74 11.63 -23.14
C SER A 185 -9.49 10.50 -22.10
N ASP A 186 -8.30 10.45 -21.53
CA ASP A 186 -7.94 9.44 -20.52
C ASP A 186 -8.42 9.82 -19.12
N ILE A 187 -8.79 11.11 -18.94
CA ILE A 187 -9.10 11.64 -17.61
C ILE A 187 -10.53 11.29 -17.20
N SER A 188 -10.62 10.61 -16.07
CA SER A 188 -11.86 10.33 -15.37
C SER A 188 -11.60 10.42 -13.87
N ILE A 189 -12.65 10.42 -13.04
CA ILE A 189 -12.49 10.37 -11.58
C ILE A 189 -11.75 9.10 -11.16
N ASP A 190 -12.01 7.97 -11.82
CA ASP A 190 -11.33 6.71 -11.56
C ASP A 190 -9.84 6.79 -11.91
N PHE A 191 -9.50 7.39 -13.06
CA PHE A 191 -8.10 7.58 -13.44
C PHE A 191 -7.34 8.46 -12.44
N ILE A 192 -7.94 9.58 -12.03
CA ILE A 192 -7.36 10.50 -11.02
C ILE A 192 -7.16 9.77 -9.69
N LEU A 193 -8.14 8.98 -9.26
CA LEU A 193 -8.04 8.19 -8.03
C LEU A 193 -6.95 7.12 -8.12
N ASP A 194 -6.72 6.54 -9.29
CA ASP A 194 -5.65 5.58 -9.50
C ASP A 194 -4.27 6.27 -9.50
N GLU A 195 -4.18 7.45 -10.12
CA GLU A 195 -2.95 8.24 -10.08
C GLU A 195 -2.60 8.67 -8.65
N ARG A 196 -3.62 8.98 -7.83
CA ARG A 196 -3.43 9.22 -6.38
C ARG A 196 -2.85 7.99 -5.67
N ILE A 197 -3.29 6.78 -6.00
CA ILE A 197 -2.70 5.56 -5.42
C ILE A 197 -1.25 5.41 -5.87
N ARG A 198 -0.96 5.55 -7.17
CA ARG A 198 0.42 5.43 -7.69
C ARG A 198 1.38 6.37 -6.96
N GLU A 199 0.94 7.58 -6.70
CA GLU A 199 1.76 8.63 -6.10
C GLU A 199 1.79 8.57 -4.56
N LEU A 200 0.65 8.36 -3.92
CA LEU A 200 0.44 8.56 -2.49
C LEU A 200 0.21 7.26 -1.71
N VAL A 201 0.56 6.10 -2.29
CA VAL A 201 0.42 4.81 -1.61
C VAL A 201 1.10 4.82 -0.24
N GLY A 202 0.36 4.46 0.80
CA GLY A 202 0.84 4.46 2.18
C GLY A 202 0.90 5.85 2.86
N GLU A 203 0.67 6.94 2.14
CA GLU A 203 0.65 8.31 2.67
C GLU A 203 -0.78 8.85 2.82
N GLU A 204 -1.60 8.64 1.79
CA GLU A 204 -2.97 9.15 1.73
C GLU A 204 -3.91 8.43 2.71
N ASN A 205 -4.79 9.17 3.37
CA ASN A 205 -5.96 8.59 4.02
C ASN A 205 -7.02 8.25 2.94
N ARG A 206 -6.83 7.10 2.33
CA ARG A 206 -7.61 6.65 1.16
C ARG A 206 -9.12 6.63 1.42
N ARG A 207 -9.54 6.24 2.63
CA ARG A 207 -10.97 6.20 2.97
C ARG A 207 -11.62 7.58 2.81
N PHE A 208 -11.01 8.63 3.34
CA PHE A 208 -11.56 9.98 3.24
C PHE A 208 -11.63 10.48 1.80
N THR A 209 -10.60 10.21 0.99
CA THR A 209 -10.63 10.55 -0.44
C THR A 209 -11.78 9.84 -1.15
N LEU A 210 -11.98 8.55 -0.92
CA LEU A 210 -13.05 7.78 -1.56
C LEU A 210 -14.44 8.20 -1.07
N MET A 211 -14.60 8.55 0.21
CA MET A 211 -15.85 9.11 0.74
C MET A 211 -16.17 10.46 0.10
N ARG A 212 -15.21 11.39 0.11
CA ARG A 212 -15.36 12.74 -0.45
C ARG A 212 -15.71 12.72 -1.95
N THR A 213 -15.17 11.76 -2.68
CA THR A 213 -15.43 11.61 -4.11
C THR A 213 -16.65 10.75 -4.45
N GLY A 214 -17.33 10.18 -3.44
CA GLY A 214 -18.47 9.29 -3.63
C GLY A 214 -18.09 7.92 -4.21
N GLN A 215 -16.81 7.53 -4.16
CA GLN A 215 -16.30 6.31 -4.81
C GLN A 215 -16.02 5.15 -3.87
N LEU A 216 -16.29 5.30 -2.57
CA LEU A 216 -15.93 4.27 -1.58
C LEU A 216 -16.58 2.91 -1.91
N ALA A 217 -17.89 2.88 -2.12
CA ALA A 217 -18.61 1.63 -2.42
C ALA A 217 -18.13 0.98 -3.73
N ASN A 218 -17.97 1.77 -4.79
CA ASN A 218 -17.50 1.28 -6.08
C ASN A 218 -16.09 0.68 -5.98
N ARG A 219 -15.19 1.33 -5.27
CA ARG A 219 -13.80 0.87 -5.11
C ARG A 219 -13.70 -0.35 -4.20
N VAL A 220 -14.49 -0.44 -3.14
CA VAL A 220 -14.56 -1.64 -2.31
C VAL A 220 -15.10 -2.81 -3.14
N ASN A 221 -16.18 -2.61 -3.89
CA ASN A 221 -16.74 -3.66 -4.75
C ASN A 221 -15.74 -4.13 -5.83
N MET A 222 -15.05 -3.21 -6.48
CA MET A 222 -13.98 -3.55 -7.44
C MET A 222 -12.88 -4.41 -6.79
N MET A 223 -12.47 -4.06 -5.56
CA MET A 223 -11.46 -4.83 -4.83
C MET A 223 -11.94 -6.24 -4.52
N VAL A 224 -13.20 -6.39 -4.06
CA VAL A 224 -13.79 -7.71 -3.76
C VAL A 224 -13.94 -8.57 -5.00
N THR A 225 -14.40 -8.00 -6.11
CA THR A 225 -14.79 -8.77 -7.30
C THR A 225 -13.63 -9.10 -8.23
N LYS A 226 -12.65 -8.21 -8.34
CA LYS A 226 -11.58 -8.35 -9.36
C LYS A 226 -10.22 -8.67 -8.78
N TRP A 227 -9.91 -8.20 -7.58
CA TRP A 227 -8.52 -8.16 -7.10
C TRP A 227 -8.29 -8.92 -5.80
N ALA A 228 -9.34 -9.28 -5.07
CA ALA A 228 -9.17 -10.01 -3.82
C ALA A 228 -8.91 -11.50 -4.09
N GLU A 229 -7.89 -12.04 -3.45
CA GLU A 229 -7.77 -13.48 -3.26
C GLU A 229 -8.81 -13.96 -2.25
N LYS A 230 -9.09 -15.27 -2.22
CA LYS A 230 -10.07 -15.86 -1.29
C LYS A 230 -9.86 -15.44 0.17
N SER A 231 -8.61 -15.27 0.60
CA SER A 231 -8.25 -14.80 1.94
C SER A 231 -8.51 -13.31 2.14
N GLU A 232 -8.35 -12.49 1.10
CA GLU A 232 -8.62 -11.06 1.14
C GLU A 232 -10.13 -10.77 1.08
N ASN A 233 -10.89 -11.55 0.37
CA ASN A 233 -12.37 -11.45 0.34
C ASN A 233 -12.97 -11.54 1.74
N LYS A 234 -12.44 -12.39 2.61
CA LYS A 234 -12.87 -12.48 3.99
C LYS A 234 -12.60 -11.21 4.80
N ARG A 235 -11.56 -10.46 4.45
CA ARG A 235 -11.15 -9.23 5.18
C ARG A 235 -11.99 -8.02 4.82
N ILE A 236 -12.56 -8.00 3.62
CA ILE A 236 -13.41 -6.91 3.13
C ILE A 236 -14.87 -7.34 2.94
N SER A 237 -15.22 -8.58 3.32
CA SER A 237 -16.59 -9.05 3.40
C SER A 237 -17.36 -8.27 4.47
N GLY A 238 -18.66 -8.08 4.24
CA GLY A 238 -19.52 -7.35 5.17
C GLY A 238 -19.52 -5.85 5.00
N PHE A 239 -18.94 -5.30 3.91
CA PHE A 239 -19.11 -3.89 3.58
C PHE A 239 -20.56 -3.65 3.11
N ASP A 240 -21.26 -2.79 3.82
CA ASP A 240 -22.58 -2.28 3.48
C ASP A 240 -22.47 -0.77 3.19
N ALA A 241 -22.82 -0.35 1.98
CA ALA A 241 -22.72 1.03 1.54
C ALA A 241 -23.68 1.95 2.32
N ASN A 242 -24.82 1.45 2.78
CA ASN A 242 -25.78 2.25 3.55
C ASN A 242 -25.30 2.53 4.98
N LYS A 243 -24.43 1.66 5.51
CA LYS A 243 -23.89 1.76 6.86
C LYS A 243 -22.46 2.30 6.88
N HIS A 244 -21.56 1.67 6.09
CA HIS A 244 -20.12 1.83 6.26
C HIS A 244 -19.52 3.03 5.52
N ILE A 245 -20.32 3.82 4.81
CA ILE A 245 -19.87 5.12 4.26
C ILE A 245 -19.57 6.09 5.40
N LEU A 246 -20.43 6.16 6.41
CA LEU A 246 -20.18 6.93 7.61
C LEU A 246 -19.59 6.06 8.73
N LEU A 247 -19.01 6.68 9.73
CA LEU A 247 -18.57 6.02 10.96
C LEU A 247 -19.61 6.23 12.05
N PRO A 248 -19.72 5.35 13.06
CA PRO A 248 -20.60 5.60 14.19
C PRO A 248 -20.17 6.84 14.95
N ILE A 249 -21.13 7.63 15.38
CA ILE A 249 -20.88 8.72 16.32
C ILE A 249 -20.65 8.08 17.70
N PRO A 250 -19.58 8.43 18.42
CA PRO A 250 -19.35 7.90 19.76
C PRO A 250 -20.57 8.11 20.66
N LEU A 251 -20.97 7.06 21.39
CA LEU A 251 -22.15 7.12 22.26
C LEU A 251 -22.04 8.23 23.30
N THR A 252 -20.85 8.51 23.80
CA THR A 252 -20.58 9.62 24.73
C THR A 252 -20.95 10.98 24.13
N GLU A 253 -20.71 11.21 22.84
CA GLU A 253 -21.05 12.46 22.16
C GLU A 253 -22.58 12.63 22.06
N ILE A 254 -23.28 11.52 21.79
CA ILE A 254 -24.76 11.50 21.74
C ILE A 254 -25.36 11.80 23.11
N GLN A 255 -24.83 11.15 24.16
CA GLN A 255 -25.34 11.28 25.54
C GLN A 255 -25.01 12.62 26.19
N LEU A 256 -23.86 13.22 25.86
CA LEU A 256 -23.42 14.48 26.43
C LEU A 256 -24.04 15.70 25.72
N ASN A 257 -24.60 15.53 24.53
CA ASN A 257 -25.28 16.61 23.82
C ASN A 257 -26.65 16.91 24.48
N LYS A 258 -26.69 17.99 25.24
CA LYS A 258 -27.88 18.40 26.00
C LYS A 258 -28.77 19.40 25.25
N ASP A 259 -28.23 20.07 24.23
CA ASP A 259 -28.89 21.19 23.55
C ASP A 259 -29.79 20.74 22.40
N ALA A 260 -29.51 19.57 21.84
CA ALA A 260 -30.30 18.97 20.77
C ALA A 260 -30.19 17.44 20.77
N LYS A 261 -31.20 16.74 20.30
CA LYS A 261 -31.16 15.29 20.09
C LYS A 261 -30.19 15.01 18.93
N LEU A 262 -29.05 14.39 19.24
CA LEU A 262 -28.10 13.92 18.25
C LEU A 262 -28.44 12.47 17.89
N GLU A 263 -28.86 12.24 16.65
CA GLU A 263 -29.16 10.91 16.15
C GLU A 263 -27.89 10.21 15.65
N GLN A 264 -27.86 8.89 15.76
CA GLN A 264 -26.78 8.08 15.26
C GLN A 264 -26.81 8.00 13.72
N ASN A 265 -25.64 7.78 13.11
CA ASN A 265 -25.56 7.53 11.68
C ASN A 265 -26.30 6.23 11.32
N PRO A 266 -26.89 6.14 10.10
CA PRO A 266 -27.68 4.98 9.65
C PRO A 266 -26.95 3.65 9.83
N GLY A 267 -27.66 2.65 10.32
CA GLY A 267 -27.15 1.30 10.55
C GLY A 267 -26.33 1.12 11.83
N TYR A 268 -26.23 2.16 12.66
CA TYR A 268 -25.55 2.14 13.96
C TYR A 268 -26.51 2.52 15.10
N GLU A 269 -27.81 2.42 14.84
CA GLU A 269 -28.84 2.70 15.86
C GLU A 269 -28.49 1.91 17.13
N VAL A 270 -28.53 2.59 18.25
CA VAL A 270 -28.40 1.96 19.57
C VAL A 270 -29.79 1.43 19.91
N ASP A 271 -29.92 0.13 20.06
CA ASP A 271 -31.13 -0.42 20.66
C ASP A 271 -31.25 0.18 22.07
N ASP A 272 -32.27 0.98 22.28
CA ASP A 272 -32.68 1.45 23.61
C ASP A 272 -33.10 0.21 24.42
N LYS A 273 -32.11 -0.44 25.06
CA LYS A 273 -32.33 -1.48 26.06
C LYS A 273 -32.07 -0.97 27.45
#